data_703ac30ea754097f15b6536aadf7cc37
#
_entry.id   703ac30ea754097f15b6536aadf7cc37
#
_cell.length_a   1.000
_cell.length_b   1.000
_cell.length_c   1.000
_cell.angle_alpha   90.00
_cell.angle_beta   90.00
_cell.angle_gamma   90.00
#
_symmetry.space_group_name_H-M   'P 1'
#
loop_
_entity.id
_entity.type
_entity.pdbx_description
1 polymer ?
#
loop_
_entity_poly.entity_id
_entity_poly.type
_entity_poly.pdbx_seq_one_letter_code
_entity_poly.pdbx_strand_id
1 'polypeptide(L)'
;MRVMAREDSFEGPRKRAKTTTSSFGVSKREGHDSSVYYNSRMYDDLVSQRDVGQTQEFPSELENLVINGDSRNVPIPDNCVHLVVTSPPYNASKAYDEDLSLTEYLGLLHEVFSECYRILAPGGRMVVNVANLGRKPYIPLASHFNLIMHEIGFMHRGEVIWDKSASAGSSCAWGSFQSASNPCLRDIHEYMLMFSKGDYKLPRTKDERADGRIDTIG
;
A
#
# COMPACT_ATOMS: atom_id res chain seq x y z
N MET A 1 -32.23 -11.19 18.78
CA MET A 1 -31.73 -11.41 17.43
C MET A 1 -31.30 -12.88 17.35
N ARG A 2 -32.08 -13.68 16.64
CA ARG A 2 -31.93 -15.15 16.63
C ARG A 2 -31.04 -15.51 15.44
N VAL A 3 -29.83 -15.95 15.70
CA VAL A 3 -28.93 -16.49 14.69
C VAL A 3 -29.44 -17.86 14.31
N MET A 4 -29.91 -18.03 13.08
CA MET A 4 -30.23 -19.36 12.54
C MET A 4 -28.93 -20.05 12.19
N ALA A 5 -28.59 -21.09 12.93
CA ALA A 5 -27.53 -22.03 12.55
C ALA A 5 -28.00 -22.81 11.32
N ARG A 6 -27.25 -22.73 10.22
CA ARG A 6 -27.36 -23.68 9.11
C ARG A 6 -26.65 -24.96 9.53
N GLU A 7 -27.37 -26.06 9.48
CA GLU A 7 -26.80 -27.39 9.55
C GLU A 7 -26.04 -27.67 8.26
N ASP A 8 -24.73 -27.35 8.27
CA ASP A 8 -23.82 -27.85 7.25
C ASP A 8 -23.42 -29.27 7.62
N SER A 9 -23.84 -30.22 6.79
CA SER A 9 -23.42 -31.61 6.82
C SER A 9 -21.89 -31.67 6.74
N PHE A 10 -21.27 -32.10 7.84
CA PHE A 10 -19.82 -32.29 7.93
C PHE A 10 -19.42 -33.46 7.02
N GLU A 11 -19.09 -33.18 5.77
CA GLU A 11 -18.34 -34.12 4.94
C GLU A 11 -16.96 -34.31 5.58
N GLY A 12 -16.61 -35.57 5.84
CA GLY A 12 -15.34 -35.92 6.49
C GLY A 12 -14.10 -35.36 5.78
N PRO A 13 -12.92 -35.43 6.40
CA PRO A 13 -11.73 -34.70 5.96
C PRO A 13 -11.38 -35.02 4.51
N ARG A 14 -11.58 -34.05 3.62
CA ARG A 14 -11.13 -34.12 2.23
C ARG A 14 -9.63 -34.37 2.23
N LYS A 15 -9.19 -35.44 1.62
CA LYS A 15 -7.76 -35.71 1.40
C LYS A 15 -7.14 -34.50 0.74
N ARG A 16 -6.26 -33.79 1.45
CA ARG A 16 -5.49 -32.68 0.89
C ARG A 16 -4.74 -33.18 -0.33
N ALA A 17 -5.02 -32.60 -1.49
CA ALA A 17 -4.17 -32.79 -2.65
C ALA A 17 -2.74 -32.36 -2.25
N LYS A 18 -1.74 -33.19 -2.59
CA LYS A 18 -0.34 -32.82 -2.35
C LYS A 18 -0.05 -31.56 -3.15
N THR A 19 0.18 -30.45 -2.49
CA THR A 19 0.66 -29.22 -3.13
C THR A 19 2.10 -29.47 -3.57
N THR A 20 2.42 -29.09 -4.80
CA THR A 20 3.79 -29.19 -5.35
C THR A 20 4.75 -28.18 -4.72
N THR A 21 4.26 -27.27 -3.89
CA THR A 21 5.05 -26.29 -3.14
C THR A 21 5.21 -26.76 -1.71
N SER A 22 6.41 -27.16 -1.34
CA SER A 22 6.72 -27.70 -0.01
C SER A 22 6.86 -26.65 1.09
N SER A 23 6.92 -25.35 0.76
CA SER A 23 7.01 -24.28 1.74
C SER A 23 6.49 -22.94 1.22
N PHE A 24 5.90 -22.16 2.11
CA PHE A 24 5.53 -20.78 1.86
C PHE A 24 6.81 -19.94 1.64
N GLY A 25 6.92 -19.25 0.50
CA GLY A 25 8.08 -18.39 0.20
C GLY A 25 9.12 -18.96 -0.75
N VAL A 26 8.98 -20.18 -1.25
CA VAL A 26 9.87 -20.73 -2.27
C VAL A 26 9.53 -20.18 -3.65
N SER A 27 10.54 -19.73 -4.39
CA SER A 27 10.45 -18.94 -5.62
C SER A 27 9.86 -19.65 -6.87
N LYS A 28 9.56 -20.93 -6.82
CA LYS A 28 8.97 -21.66 -7.96
C LYS A 28 7.45 -21.75 -7.83
N ARG A 29 6.78 -20.65 -8.19
CA ARG A 29 5.31 -20.60 -8.33
C ARG A 29 4.84 -20.75 -9.78
N GLU A 30 5.70 -21.19 -10.67
CA GLU A 30 5.32 -21.44 -12.07
C GLU A 30 4.29 -22.59 -12.13
N GLY A 31 3.14 -22.29 -12.70
CA GLY A 31 2.05 -23.26 -12.88
C GLY A 31 1.17 -23.50 -11.64
N HIS A 32 1.32 -22.74 -10.56
CA HIS A 32 0.42 -22.87 -9.40
C HIS A 32 -0.88 -22.11 -9.65
N ASP A 33 -1.99 -22.84 -9.76
CA ASP A 33 -3.32 -22.25 -9.75
C ASP A 33 -3.73 -21.92 -8.31
N SER A 34 -3.76 -20.65 -7.99
CA SER A 34 -4.16 -20.13 -6.68
C SER A 34 -5.62 -19.68 -6.64
N SER A 35 -6.38 -19.85 -7.73
CA SER A 35 -7.79 -19.39 -7.83
C SER A 35 -8.68 -19.93 -6.71
N VAL A 36 -8.44 -21.16 -6.24
CA VAL A 36 -9.19 -21.78 -5.13
C VAL A 36 -9.09 -20.97 -3.82
N TYR A 37 -7.99 -20.23 -3.63
CA TYR A 37 -7.81 -19.40 -2.42
C TYR A 37 -8.51 -18.05 -2.52
N TYR A 38 -8.78 -17.59 -3.76
CA TYR A 38 -9.43 -16.31 -4.03
C TYR A 38 -10.95 -16.43 -4.24
N ASN A 39 -11.48 -17.66 -4.38
CA ASN A 39 -12.91 -17.93 -4.49
C ASN A 39 -13.60 -17.96 -3.11
N SER A 40 -13.21 -17.11 -2.18
CA SER A 40 -13.86 -16.99 -0.87
C SER A 40 -14.62 -15.68 -0.80
N ARG A 41 -15.73 -15.67 -0.05
CA ARG A 41 -16.57 -14.48 0.15
C ARG A 41 -15.81 -13.27 0.72
N MET A 42 -14.65 -13.50 1.33
CA MET A 42 -13.78 -12.43 1.82
C MET A 42 -13.28 -11.51 0.69
N TYR A 43 -13.20 -12.03 -0.54
CA TYR A 43 -12.73 -11.28 -1.70
C TYR A 43 -13.84 -10.66 -2.54
N ASP A 44 -15.12 -11.05 -2.30
CA ASP A 44 -16.26 -10.58 -3.11
C ASP A 44 -16.40 -9.06 -3.08
N ASP A 45 -16.17 -8.45 -1.90
CA ASP A 45 -16.28 -7.00 -1.71
C ASP A 45 -15.01 -6.23 -2.18
N LEU A 46 -13.89 -6.94 -2.36
CA LEU A 46 -12.60 -6.33 -2.74
C LEU A 46 -12.42 -6.25 -4.26
N VAL A 47 -13.14 -7.07 -5.03
CA VAL A 47 -13.05 -7.18 -6.50
C VAL A 47 -14.11 -6.32 -7.17
N SER A 48 -14.58 -5.24 -6.56
CA SER A 48 -15.45 -4.30 -7.28
C SER A 48 -14.64 -3.71 -8.44
N GLN A 49 -14.91 -4.19 -9.66
CA GLN A 49 -14.43 -3.58 -10.89
C GLN A 49 -15.07 -2.19 -11.00
N ARG A 50 -14.43 -1.20 -10.37
CA ARG A 50 -14.79 0.19 -10.62
C ARG A 50 -14.36 0.52 -12.05
N ASP A 51 -15.24 1.06 -12.84
CA ASP A 51 -14.86 1.69 -14.11
C ASP A 51 -13.93 2.87 -13.77
N VAL A 52 -12.65 2.70 -14.04
CA VAL A 52 -11.62 3.70 -13.76
C VAL A 52 -11.22 4.49 -15.00
N GLY A 53 -11.98 4.31 -16.09
CA GLY A 53 -11.74 4.99 -17.38
C GLY A 53 -10.58 4.38 -18.17
N GLN A 54 -10.12 5.12 -19.17
CA GLN A 54 -9.02 4.71 -20.04
C GLN A 54 -7.76 5.52 -19.74
N THR A 55 -6.61 4.93 -20.02
CA THR A 55 -5.32 5.62 -19.95
C THR A 55 -5.28 6.76 -20.97
N GLN A 56 -4.88 7.95 -20.52
CA GLN A 56 -4.65 9.11 -21.34
C GLN A 56 -3.15 9.32 -21.56
N GLU A 57 -2.81 10.04 -22.62
CA GLU A 57 -1.44 10.45 -22.90
C GLU A 57 -0.98 11.52 -21.89
N PHE A 58 0.23 11.39 -21.39
CA PHE A 58 0.82 12.38 -20.50
C PHE A 58 1.26 13.60 -21.34
N PRO A 59 0.93 14.85 -20.94
CA PRO A 59 1.34 16.04 -21.67
C PRO A 59 2.86 16.18 -21.74
N SER A 60 3.42 16.22 -22.96
CA SER A 60 4.87 16.30 -23.16
C SER A 60 5.49 17.57 -22.58
N GLU A 61 4.73 18.65 -22.52
CA GLU A 61 5.13 19.93 -21.93
C GLU A 61 5.33 19.86 -20.41
N LEU A 62 4.78 18.83 -19.74
CA LEU A 62 4.95 18.62 -18.31
C LEU A 62 6.04 17.59 -17.98
N GLU A 63 6.65 16.99 -19.00
CA GLU A 63 7.73 16.02 -18.78
C GLU A 63 8.97 16.69 -18.19
N ASN A 64 9.58 16.01 -17.22
CA ASN A 64 10.83 16.45 -16.58
C ASN A 64 10.75 17.82 -15.88
N LEU A 65 9.55 18.28 -15.52
CA LEU A 65 9.36 19.54 -14.82
C LEU A 65 9.25 19.33 -13.32
N VAL A 66 9.68 20.36 -12.57
CA VAL A 66 9.37 20.55 -11.16
C VAL A 66 8.27 21.60 -11.07
N ILE A 67 7.09 21.20 -10.60
CA ILE A 67 5.93 22.07 -10.48
C ILE A 67 5.78 22.44 -9.00
N ASN A 68 5.80 23.75 -8.71
CA ASN A 68 5.46 24.27 -7.39
C ASN A 68 3.96 24.55 -7.33
N GLY A 69 3.24 23.82 -6.46
CA GLY A 69 1.78 23.92 -6.35
C GLY A 69 1.21 23.12 -5.20
N ASP A 70 -0.10 23.15 -5.08
CA ASP A 70 -0.83 22.37 -4.09
C ASP A 70 -1.06 20.93 -4.59
N SER A 71 -0.59 19.96 -3.81
CA SER A 71 -0.71 18.53 -4.15
C SER A 71 -2.16 18.01 -4.15
N ARG A 72 -3.11 18.80 -3.64
CA ARG A 72 -4.55 18.48 -3.68
C ARG A 72 -5.18 18.79 -5.04
N ASN A 73 -4.48 19.53 -5.88
CA ASN A 73 -4.96 19.92 -7.20
C ASN A 73 -3.77 20.15 -8.14
N VAL A 74 -3.25 19.08 -8.71
CA VAL A 74 -2.10 19.14 -9.63
C VAL A 74 -2.58 19.39 -11.07
N PRO A 75 -1.87 20.20 -11.87
CA PRO A 75 -2.24 20.52 -13.25
C PRO A 75 -1.89 19.37 -14.22
N ILE A 76 -2.29 18.15 -13.89
CA ILE A 76 -2.06 16.93 -14.65
C ILE A 76 -3.42 16.32 -15.00
N PRO A 77 -3.66 15.88 -16.26
CA PRO A 77 -4.90 15.22 -16.66
C PRO A 77 -5.16 13.93 -15.89
N ASP A 78 -6.41 13.47 -15.93
CA ASP A 78 -6.81 12.20 -15.35
C ASP A 78 -6.12 11.03 -16.06
N ASN A 79 -5.85 9.95 -15.34
CA ASN A 79 -5.49 8.65 -15.92
C ASN A 79 -4.22 8.64 -16.80
N CYS A 80 -3.24 9.51 -16.57
CA CYS A 80 -2.05 9.60 -17.43
C CYS A 80 -0.72 9.25 -16.71
N VAL A 81 -0.71 9.14 -15.37
CA VAL A 81 0.48 8.85 -14.58
C VAL A 81 0.58 7.36 -14.28
N HIS A 82 1.73 6.75 -14.52
CA HIS A 82 1.93 5.32 -14.28
C HIS A 82 2.46 4.99 -12.88
N LEU A 83 3.16 5.93 -12.25
CA LEU A 83 3.75 5.74 -10.93
C LEU A 83 3.72 7.05 -10.14
N VAL A 84 3.20 6.97 -8.91
CA VAL A 84 3.34 8.01 -7.88
C VAL A 84 4.19 7.44 -6.74
N VAL A 85 5.21 8.18 -6.33
CA VAL A 85 6.03 7.85 -5.15
C VAL A 85 6.03 9.06 -4.24
N THR A 86 5.67 8.87 -2.99
CA THR A 86 5.64 9.96 -2.01
C THR A 86 6.00 9.50 -0.61
N SER A 87 6.52 10.42 0.17
CA SER A 87 6.69 10.30 1.62
C SER A 87 6.15 11.60 2.23
N PRO A 88 4.87 11.66 2.60
CA PRO A 88 4.28 12.87 3.15
C PRO A 88 4.94 13.22 4.50
N PRO A 89 4.96 14.49 4.90
CA PRO A 89 5.35 14.89 6.25
C PRO A 89 4.55 14.10 7.29
N TYR A 90 5.22 13.62 8.36
CA TYR A 90 4.54 12.77 9.36
C TYR A 90 3.82 13.58 10.44
N ASN A 91 3.78 14.90 10.33
CA ASN A 91 3.26 15.82 11.36
C ASN A 91 3.89 15.54 12.74
N ALA A 92 5.20 15.33 12.76
CA ALA A 92 5.98 14.91 13.92
C ALA A 92 6.70 16.09 14.63
N SER A 93 6.21 17.31 14.46
CA SER A 93 6.78 18.57 14.97
C SER A 93 8.16 18.87 14.37
N LYS A 94 8.34 18.66 13.08
CA LYS A 94 9.50 19.13 12.33
C LYS A 94 9.30 20.57 11.88
N ALA A 95 10.36 21.26 11.53
CA ALA A 95 10.32 22.66 11.12
C ALA A 95 9.48 22.93 9.85
N TYR A 96 9.17 21.89 9.09
CA TYR A 96 8.36 21.94 7.86
C TYR A 96 6.95 21.35 8.07
N ASP A 97 6.62 20.87 9.28
CA ASP A 97 5.28 20.36 9.58
C ASP A 97 4.36 21.53 9.95
N GLU A 98 3.12 21.46 9.50
CA GLU A 98 2.04 22.27 10.04
C GLU A 98 1.58 21.66 11.37
N ASP A 99 1.15 22.49 12.33
CA ASP A 99 0.61 21.98 13.61
C ASP A 99 -0.85 21.58 13.46
N LEU A 100 -1.08 20.48 12.71
CA LEU A 100 -2.40 19.93 12.45
C LEU A 100 -2.78 18.90 13.53
N SER A 101 -4.04 18.88 13.92
CA SER A 101 -4.59 17.75 14.64
C SER A 101 -4.53 16.47 13.77
N LEU A 102 -4.59 15.30 14.39
CA LEU A 102 -4.60 14.04 13.62
C LEU A 102 -5.74 14.00 12.59
N THR A 103 -6.92 14.49 12.95
CA THR A 103 -8.08 14.53 12.05
C THR A 103 -7.84 15.43 10.85
N GLU A 104 -7.31 16.64 11.06
CA GLU A 104 -6.97 17.57 9.98
C GLU A 104 -5.88 17.01 9.08
N TYR A 105 -4.85 16.41 9.66
CA TYR A 105 -3.78 15.76 8.92
C TYR A 105 -4.28 14.60 8.05
N LEU A 106 -5.12 13.71 8.59
CA LEU A 106 -5.70 12.61 7.82
C LEU A 106 -6.66 13.11 6.73
N GLY A 107 -7.40 14.20 7.00
CA GLY A 107 -8.24 14.88 5.99
C GLY A 107 -7.41 15.42 4.83
N LEU A 108 -6.32 16.13 5.12
CA LEU A 108 -5.38 16.63 4.11
C LEU A 108 -4.82 15.48 3.26
N LEU A 109 -4.41 14.38 3.89
CA LEU A 109 -3.89 13.21 3.18
C LEU A 109 -4.95 12.56 2.29
N HIS A 110 -6.20 12.50 2.75
CA HIS A 110 -7.30 11.98 1.94
C HIS A 110 -7.47 12.80 0.65
N GLU A 111 -7.42 14.12 0.73
CA GLU A 111 -7.49 15.01 -0.44
C GLU A 111 -6.32 14.77 -1.40
N VAL A 112 -5.08 14.75 -0.89
CA VAL A 112 -3.87 14.52 -1.70
C VAL A 112 -3.89 13.13 -2.35
N PHE A 113 -4.25 12.09 -1.61
CA PHE A 113 -4.29 10.74 -2.17
C PHE A 113 -5.44 10.53 -3.15
N SER A 114 -6.56 11.24 -2.97
CA SER A 114 -7.64 11.28 -3.96
C SER A 114 -7.17 11.91 -5.27
N GLU A 115 -6.37 12.98 -5.20
CA GLU A 115 -5.78 13.61 -6.37
C GLU A 115 -4.75 12.70 -7.05
N CYS A 116 -3.93 11.99 -6.28
CA CYS A 116 -3.05 10.96 -6.81
C CYS A 116 -3.84 9.83 -7.51
N TYR A 117 -4.98 9.43 -6.95
CA TYR A 117 -5.86 8.46 -7.60
C TYR A 117 -6.43 8.96 -8.91
N ARG A 118 -6.85 10.23 -8.98
CA ARG A 118 -7.38 10.85 -10.20
C ARG A 118 -6.38 10.78 -11.34
N ILE A 119 -5.13 11.20 -11.11
CA ILE A 119 -4.09 11.28 -12.15
C ILE A 119 -3.51 9.92 -12.55
N LEU A 120 -3.58 8.92 -11.67
CA LEU A 120 -3.05 7.59 -11.97
C LEU A 120 -3.87 6.91 -13.08
N ALA A 121 -3.18 6.36 -14.06
CA ALA A 121 -3.74 5.50 -15.09
C ALA A 121 -4.28 4.19 -14.49
N PRO A 122 -5.26 3.52 -15.14
CA PRO A 122 -5.67 2.17 -14.78
C PRO A 122 -4.47 1.22 -14.72
N GLY A 123 -4.32 0.46 -13.62
CA GLY A 123 -3.14 -0.36 -13.36
C GLY A 123 -1.90 0.42 -12.90
N GLY A 124 -1.97 1.75 -12.88
CA GLY A 124 -0.92 2.62 -12.32
C GLY A 124 -0.69 2.33 -10.84
N ARG A 125 0.49 2.64 -10.36
CA ARG A 125 0.95 2.28 -9.01
C ARG A 125 1.23 3.51 -8.17
N MET A 126 0.93 3.39 -6.88
CA MET A 126 1.35 4.36 -5.87
C MET A 126 2.15 3.66 -4.79
N VAL A 127 3.25 4.29 -4.39
CA VAL A 127 4.08 3.87 -3.26
C VAL A 127 4.13 5.00 -2.26
N VAL A 128 3.73 4.71 -1.03
CA VAL A 128 3.77 5.68 0.07
C VAL A 128 4.73 5.18 1.12
N ASN A 129 5.80 5.94 1.36
CA ASN A 129 6.69 5.66 2.48
C ASN A 129 6.17 6.36 3.74
N VAL A 130 6.04 5.63 4.83
CA VAL A 130 5.54 6.16 6.11
C VAL A 130 6.15 5.42 7.29
N ALA A 131 6.45 6.16 8.35
CA ALA A 131 6.75 5.61 9.68
C ALA A 131 5.56 5.82 10.62
N ASN A 132 5.38 4.89 11.55
CA ASN A 132 4.50 5.12 12.69
C ASN A 132 5.16 6.08 13.70
N LEU A 133 4.35 6.79 14.48
CA LEU A 133 4.87 7.70 15.48
C LEU A 133 4.91 7.02 16.85
N GLY A 134 6.11 6.63 17.27
CA GLY A 134 6.38 5.97 18.55
C GLY A 134 6.26 6.91 19.78
N ARG A 135 5.23 7.76 19.81
CA ARG A 135 4.97 8.72 20.89
C ARG A 135 3.99 8.15 21.91
N LYS A 136 3.64 8.95 22.91
CA LYS A 136 2.57 8.64 23.86
C LYS A 136 1.45 9.67 23.70
N PRO A 137 0.32 9.25 23.09
CA PRO A 137 -0.01 7.92 22.59
C PRO A 137 0.77 7.53 21.32
N TYR A 138 0.91 6.24 21.05
CA TYR A 138 1.42 5.70 19.78
C TYR A 138 0.41 5.96 18.65
N ILE A 139 0.88 6.45 17.51
CA ILE A 139 0.02 6.73 16.36
C ILE A 139 0.42 5.80 15.20
N PRO A 140 -0.42 4.81 14.84
CA PRO A 140 -0.15 3.85 13.78
C PRO A 140 -0.47 4.46 12.39
N LEU A 141 0.33 5.40 11.90
CA LEU A 141 0.08 6.12 10.66
C LEU A 141 -0.08 5.18 9.46
N ALA A 142 0.71 4.12 9.38
CA ALA A 142 0.60 3.15 8.29
C ALA A 142 -0.80 2.49 8.23
N SER A 143 -1.41 2.22 9.38
CA SER A 143 -2.78 1.69 9.44
C SER A 143 -3.81 2.72 8.98
N HIS A 144 -3.67 3.99 9.39
CA HIS A 144 -4.55 5.08 8.93
C HIS A 144 -4.42 5.26 7.42
N PHE A 145 -3.20 5.24 6.88
CA PHE A 145 -2.99 5.36 5.44
C PHE A 145 -3.66 4.22 4.66
N ASN A 146 -3.51 2.98 5.12
CA ASN A 146 -4.18 1.84 4.50
C ASN A 146 -5.71 2.01 4.46
N LEU A 147 -6.32 2.53 5.54
CA LEU A 147 -7.77 2.78 5.57
C LEU A 147 -8.20 3.88 4.60
N ILE A 148 -7.48 5.01 4.57
CA ILE A 148 -7.74 6.11 3.62
C ILE A 148 -7.62 5.60 2.17
N MET A 149 -6.56 4.85 1.86
CA MET A 149 -6.36 4.31 0.52
C MET A 149 -7.47 3.35 0.10
N HIS A 150 -7.94 2.53 1.03
CA HIS A 150 -9.07 1.64 0.80
C HIS A 150 -10.36 2.43 0.53
N GLU A 151 -10.63 3.46 1.32
CA GLU A 151 -11.80 4.34 1.17
C GLU A 151 -11.82 5.06 -0.19
N ILE A 152 -10.68 5.59 -0.62
CA ILE A 152 -10.53 6.22 -1.95
C ILE A 152 -10.77 5.20 -3.08
N GLY A 153 -10.46 3.94 -2.85
CA GLY A 153 -10.68 2.83 -3.78
C GLY A 153 -9.41 2.27 -4.42
N PHE A 154 -8.26 2.52 -3.82
CA PHE A 154 -7.04 1.85 -4.21
C PHE A 154 -7.08 0.35 -3.91
N MET A 155 -6.48 -0.45 -4.77
CA MET A 155 -6.23 -1.86 -4.55
C MET A 155 -4.89 -2.04 -3.85
N HIS A 156 -4.89 -2.68 -2.69
CA HIS A 156 -3.67 -2.98 -1.95
C HIS A 156 -2.85 -4.06 -2.67
N ARG A 157 -1.53 -3.84 -2.79
CA ARG A 157 -0.60 -4.80 -3.39
C ARG A 157 0.31 -5.47 -2.37
N GLY A 158 0.39 -4.93 -1.18
CA GLY A 158 1.26 -5.37 -0.10
C GLY A 158 2.14 -4.23 0.42
N GLU A 159 3.11 -4.59 1.23
CA GLU A 159 4.03 -3.65 1.84
C GLU A 159 5.47 -4.18 1.81
N VAL A 160 6.42 -3.27 1.78
CA VAL A 160 7.84 -3.55 1.96
C VAL A 160 8.29 -2.86 3.24
N ILE A 161 9.00 -3.57 4.08
CA ILE A 161 9.59 -3.04 5.30
C ILE A 161 10.99 -2.53 4.99
N TRP A 162 11.19 -1.24 5.22
CA TRP A 162 12.51 -0.64 5.20
C TRP A 162 13.11 -0.72 6.59
N ASP A 163 13.97 -1.70 6.79
CA ASP A 163 14.67 -1.91 8.06
C ASP A 163 15.78 -0.84 8.25
N LYS A 164 15.66 -0.06 9.32
CA LYS A 164 16.62 0.97 9.73
C LYS A 164 17.47 0.55 10.94
N SER A 165 17.41 -0.71 11.34
CA SER A 165 18.05 -1.20 12.56
C SER A 165 19.57 -0.94 12.59
N ALA A 166 20.22 -1.03 11.45
CA ALA A 166 21.67 -0.77 11.31
C ALA A 166 22.07 0.68 11.71
N SER A 167 21.17 1.65 11.51
CA SER A 167 21.40 3.06 11.86
C SER A 167 20.84 3.45 13.24
N ALA A 168 20.02 2.60 13.84
CA ALA A 168 19.27 2.90 15.06
C ALA A 168 19.97 2.49 16.37
N GLY A 169 21.11 1.82 16.29
CA GLY A 169 21.82 1.22 17.43
C GLY A 169 21.17 -0.06 17.95
N SER A 170 21.84 -0.74 18.86
CA SER A 170 21.52 -2.12 19.28
C SER A 170 20.30 -2.24 20.23
N SER A 171 19.70 -1.15 20.71
CA SER A 171 18.58 -1.20 21.66
C SER A 171 17.24 -0.95 21.00
N CYS A 172 16.36 -1.96 21.01
CA CYS A 172 14.98 -1.84 20.55
C CYS A 172 13.98 -1.39 21.61
N ALA A 173 14.43 -1.22 22.86
CA ALA A 173 13.59 -0.79 23.99
C ALA A 173 14.06 0.56 24.56
N TRP A 174 13.11 1.47 24.77
CA TRP A 174 13.38 2.77 25.38
C TRP A 174 12.76 2.86 26.78
N GLY A 175 13.60 3.30 27.75
CA GLY A 175 13.13 3.73 29.07
C GLY A 175 12.66 2.62 30.00
N SER A 176 12.89 1.33 29.67
CA SER A 176 12.44 0.19 30.47
C SER A 176 13.57 -0.71 30.95
N PHE A 177 14.80 -0.24 30.91
CA PHE A 177 15.93 -1.06 31.41
C PHE A 177 15.66 -1.39 32.89
N GLN A 178 15.61 -2.70 33.19
CA GLN A 178 15.29 -3.27 34.52
C GLN A 178 13.92 -2.87 35.12
N SER A 179 13.01 -2.28 34.34
CA SER A 179 11.66 -1.97 34.79
C SER A 179 10.61 -2.38 33.78
N ALA A 180 9.69 -3.25 34.17
CA ALA A 180 8.55 -3.69 33.34
C ALA A 180 7.32 -2.76 33.45
N SER A 181 7.40 -1.66 34.20
CA SER A 181 6.24 -0.80 34.50
C SER A 181 5.72 -0.03 33.29
N ASN A 182 6.58 0.24 32.27
CA ASN A 182 6.20 0.98 31.08
C ASN A 182 7.17 0.71 29.93
N PRO A 183 7.17 -0.54 29.37
CA PRO A 183 8.04 -0.87 28.25
C PRO A 183 7.60 -0.07 27.02
N CYS A 184 8.54 0.61 26.38
CA CYS A 184 8.32 1.27 25.10
C CYS A 184 9.04 0.50 24.01
N LEU A 185 8.31 0.12 22.96
CA LEU A 185 8.89 -0.44 21.75
C LEU A 185 9.45 0.70 20.89
N ARG A 186 10.57 0.45 20.25
CA ARG A 186 11.19 1.40 19.33
C ARG A 186 10.87 1.00 17.91
N ASP A 187 10.31 1.92 17.14
CA ASP A 187 10.16 1.74 15.70
C ASP A 187 11.51 1.95 15.01
N ILE A 188 12.03 0.88 14.42
CA ILE A 188 13.30 0.85 13.69
C ILE A 188 13.11 0.58 12.22
N HIS A 189 11.89 0.72 11.72
CA HIS A 189 11.55 0.48 10.32
C HIS A 189 10.55 1.53 9.82
N GLU A 190 10.44 1.61 8.53
CA GLU A 190 9.37 2.32 7.83
C GLU A 190 8.64 1.38 6.89
N TYR A 191 7.43 1.75 6.52
CA TYR A 191 6.59 0.99 5.60
C TYR A 191 6.60 1.65 4.24
N MET A 192 6.87 0.89 3.19
CA MET A 192 6.56 1.27 1.82
C MET A 192 5.27 0.57 1.43
N LEU A 193 4.15 1.29 1.54
CA LEU A 193 2.82 0.80 1.23
C LEU A 193 2.59 0.88 -0.27
N MET A 194 2.16 -0.23 -0.89
CA MET A 194 2.05 -0.33 -2.34
C MET A 194 0.59 -0.53 -2.77
N PHE A 195 0.16 0.28 -3.73
CA PHE A 195 -1.22 0.32 -4.21
C PHE A 195 -1.29 0.32 -5.73
N SER A 196 -2.47 0.01 -6.27
CA SER A 196 -2.81 0.16 -7.70
C SER A 196 -4.19 0.77 -7.86
N LYS A 197 -4.43 1.42 -9.01
CA LYS A 197 -5.73 1.92 -9.41
C LYS A 197 -6.44 0.93 -10.33
N GLY A 198 -7.59 0.40 -9.91
CA GLY A 198 -8.55 -0.35 -10.75
C GLY A 198 -8.09 -1.71 -11.27
N ASP A 199 -6.81 -1.90 -11.59
CA ASP A 199 -6.24 -3.19 -12.04
C ASP A 199 -4.85 -3.40 -11.41
N TYR A 200 -4.44 -4.67 -11.35
CA TYR A 200 -3.08 -5.05 -10.95
C TYR A 200 -2.08 -4.97 -12.11
N LYS A 201 -2.54 -4.91 -13.36
CA LYS A 201 -1.71 -4.89 -14.55
C LYS A 201 -1.84 -3.56 -15.26
N LEU A 202 -0.70 -2.95 -15.61
CA LEU A 202 -0.69 -1.90 -16.61
C LEU A 202 -0.98 -2.53 -17.98
N PRO A 203 -1.92 -1.98 -18.77
CA PRO A 203 -2.13 -2.37 -20.15
C PRO A 203 -0.91 -1.94 -20.97
N ARG A 204 0.04 -2.84 -21.19
CA ARG A 204 1.24 -2.60 -22.00
C ARG A 204 1.30 -3.59 -23.13
N THR A 205 1.72 -3.12 -24.29
CA THR A 205 2.11 -3.95 -25.43
C THR A 205 3.34 -4.80 -25.09
N LYS A 206 3.64 -5.82 -25.95
CA LYS A 206 4.84 -6.64 -25.74
C LYS A 206 6.13 -5.83 -25.91
N ASP A 207 6.13 -4.84 -26.81
CA ASP A 207 7.29 -4.00 -27.12
C ASP A 207 7.59 -3.04 -25.97
N GLU A 208 6.56 -2.38 -25.43
CA GLU A 208 6.68 -1.53 -24.23
C GLU A 208 7.17 -2.30 -22.98
N ARG A 209 6.87 -3.61 -22.89
CA ARG A 209 7.41 -4.45 -21.83
C ARG A 209 8.88 -4.80 -22.04
N ALA A 210 9.33 -4.85 -23.30
CA ALA A 210 10.72 -5.14 -23.62
C ALA A 210 11.64 -3.98 -23.25
N ASP A 211 11.20 -2.75 -23.51
CA ASP A 211 11.96 -1.52 -23.18
C ASP A 211 12.09 -1.27 -21.67
N GLY A 212 11.20 -1.82 -20.87
CA GLY A 212 11.24 -1.71 -19.42
C GLY A 212 11.94 -2.86 -18.70
N ARG A 213 12.65 -3.74 -19.41
CA ARG A 213 13.48 -4.77 -18.77
C ARG A 213 14.70 -4.12 -18.14
N ILE A 214 14.67 -4.08 -16.82
CA ILE A 214 15.91 -3.90 -16.06
C ILE A 214 16.70 -5.20 -16.27
N ASP A 215 17.72 -5.15 -17.08
CA ASP A 215 18.68 -6.24 -17.15
C ASP A 215 19.26 -6.38 -15.75
N THR A 216 19.15 -7.59 -15.23
CA THR A 216 19.59 -8.05 -13.92
C THR A 216 20.67 -7.19 -13.30
N ILE A 217 20.29 -6.50 -12.22
CA ILE A 217 21.28 -6.08 -11.22
C ILE A 217 21.86 -7.38 -10.64
N GLY A 218 23.09 -7.66 -11.06
CA GLY A 218 23.86 -8.78 -10.57
C GLY A 218 24.19 -8.68 -9.09
#